data_0e082453b2641862f4d7000ac99d8030
#
_entry.id   0e082453b2641862f4d7000ac99d8030
#
_cell.length_a   1.000
_cell.length_b   1.000
_cell.length_c   1.000
_cell.angle_alpha   90.00
_cell.angle_beta   90.00
_cell.angle_gamma   90.00
#
_symmetry.space_group_name_H-M   'P 1'
#
loop_
_entity.id
_entity.type
_entity.pdbx_description
1 polymer ?
#
loop_
_entity_poly.entity_id
_entity_poly.type
_entity_poly.pdbx_seq_one_letter_code
_entity_poly.pdbx_strand_id
1 'polypeptide(L)'
;MKRSLDYIKNIFVIVCISFFGSLHSETNTIVYVKKSEKTLTVTKAGKTILKIPISLGFEPEGPKKEEGDGKTPEGTYTIDYQIPEWDYYKALHISYPNKTQLEEAKKRNVKAGSGILIHGMKRHWNWFGHLHTYLNWTHGCMAVTNEEMDLLFEMVPVGSKIRIEP
;
A
#
# COMPACT_ATOMS: atom_id res chain seq x y z
N MET A 1 17.61 -80.98 5.73
CA MET A 1 18.42 -80.48 4.61
C MET A 1 17.56 -79.59 3.76
N LYS A 2 17.77 -78.30 3.80
CA LYS A 2 17.60 -77.19 2.83
C LYS A 2 17.34 -75.88 3.57
N ARG A 3 18.37 -75.05 3.53
CA ARG A 3 18.36 -73.68 4.00
C ARG A 3 17.53 -72.80 3.04
N SER A 4 16.62 -71.99 3.54
CA SER A 4 15.98 -70.91 2.81
C SER A 4 16.51 -69.58 3.35
N LEU A 5 17.18 -68.81 2.50
CA LEU A 5 17.68 -67.50 2.78
C LEU A 5 16.50 -66.51 2.70
N ASP A 6 16.19 -65.91 3.82
CA ASP A 6 15.27 -64.75 3.82
C ASP A 6 16.02 -63.49 3.42
N TYR A 7 15.60 -62.97 2.27
CA TYR A 7 16.11 -61.73 1.68
C TYR A 7 15.35 -60.53 2.23
N ILE A 8 15.96 -59.86 3.24
CA ILE A 8 15.37 -58.64 3.78
C ILE A 8 15.66 -57.51 2.80
N LYS A 9 14.67 -57.10 2.04
CA LYS A 9 14.73 -55.88 1.21
C LYS A 9 14.52 -54.65 2.09
N ASN A 10 15.60 -53.93 2.35
CA ASN A 10 15.54 -52.59 2.91
C ASN A 10 14.96 -51.63 1.88
N ILE A 11 13.71 -51.25 2.09
CA ILE A 11 13.09 -50.15 1.33
C ILE A 11 13.48 -48.85 2.04
N PHE A 12 14.44 -48.14 1.49
CA PHE A 12 14.69 -46.76 1.84
C PHE A 12 13.55 -45.89 1.27
N VAL A 13 12.62 -45.48 2.12
CA VAL A 13 11.64 -44.45 1.78
C VAL A 13 12.34 -43.10 1.91
N ILE A 14 12.73 -42.52 0.78
CA ILE A 14 13.19 -41.15 0.73
C ILE A 14 11.95 -40.25 0.84
N VAL A 15 11.69 -39.71 2.03
CA VAL A 15 10.69 -38.66 2.24
C VAL A 15 11.27 -37.37 1.71
N CYS A 16 10.95 -37.02 0.47
CA CYS A 16 11.19 -35.67 -0.06
C CYS A 16 10.23 -34.71 0.66
N ILE A 17 10.68 -34.08 1.73
CA ILE A 17 10.00 -32.94 2.34
C ILE A 17 10.21 -31.77 1.37
N SER A 18 9.24 -31.55 0.50
CA SER A 18 9.14 -30.35 -0.33
C SER A 18 8.87 -29.17 0.61
N PHE A 19 9.91 -28.46 0.98
CA PHE A 19 9.80 -27.17 1.65
C PHE A 19 9.23 -26.18 0.63
N PHE A 20 7.90 -26.09 0.55
CA PHE A 20 7.23 -24.98 -0.08
C PHE A 20 7.46 -23.73 0.80
N GLY A 21 8.67 -23.20 0.72
CA GLY A 21 8.94 -21.85 1.19
C GLY A 21 8.05 -20.91 0.39
N SER A 22 7.07 -20.30 1.05
CA SER A 22 6.31 -19.21 0.47
C SER A 22 7.31 -18.12 0.05
N LEU A 23 7.67 -18.07 -1.22
CA LEU A 23 8.40 -16.97 -1.82
C LEU A 23 7.48 -15.74 -1.70
N HIS A 24 7.56 -15.05 -0.57
CA HIS A 24 7.15 -13.65 -0.53
C HIS A 24 8.15 -12.93 -1.44
N SER A 25 7.78 -12.76 -2.68
CA SER A 25 8.46 -11.86 -3.58
C SER A 25 8.39 -10.47 -2.94
N GLU A 26 9.46 -10.05 -2.28
CA GLU A 26 9.58 -8.65 -1.88
C GLU A 26 9.43 -7.84 -3.16
N THR A 27 8.34 -7.11 -3.24
CA THR A 27 8.11 -6.25 -4.40
C THR A 27 9.18 -5.17 -4.36
N ASN A 28 10.09 -5.16 -5.34
CA ASN A 28 11.09 -4.09 -5.49
C ASN A 28 10.45 -2.75 -5.87
N THR A 29 9.13 -2.62 -5.63
CA THR A 29 8.34 -1.42 -5.90
C THR A 29 8.15 -0.65 -4.60
N ILE A 30 8.50 0.62 -4.61
CA ILE A 30 8.32 1.54 -3.49
C ILE A 30 7.59 2.78 -4.00
N VAL A 31 6.60 3.22 -3.24
CA VAL A 31 5.89 4.49 -3.45
C VAL A 31 6.45 5.52 -2.49
N TYR A 32 6.85 6.68 -2.99
CA TYR A 32 7.27 7.83 -2.20
C TYR A 32 6.27 8.95 -2.37
N VAL A 33 5.83 9.53 -1.27
CA VAL A 33 4.98 10.72 -1.25
C VAL A 33 5.73 11.84 -0.54
N LYS A 34 5.92 12.96 -1.23
CA LYS A 34 6.46 14.19 -0.67
C LYS A 34 5.32 15.19 -0.55
N LYS A 35 4.85 15.42 0.68
CA LYS A 35 3.66 16.26 0.94
C LYS A 35 3.90 17.72 0.56
N SER A 36 5.09 18.26 0.90
CA SER A 36 5.45 19.64 0.58
C SER A 36 5.52 19.93 -0.93
N GLU A 37 5.81 18.90 -1.73
CA GLU A 37 5.82 19.00 -3.20
C GLU A 37 4.48 18.58 -3.82
N LYS A 38 3.57 17.98 -3.03
CA LYS A 38 2.34 17.37 -3.51
C LYS A 38 2.61 16.37 -4.64
N THR A 39 3.62 15.50 -4.48
CA THR A 39 4.04 14.53 -5.49
C THR A 39 4.02 13.11 -4.94
N LEU A 40 3.66 12.18 -5.81
CA LEU A 40 3.79 10.74 -5.62
C LEU A 40 4.76 10.20 -6.67
N THR A 41 5.75 9.44 -6.24
CA THR A 41 6.76 8.83 -7.09
C THR A 41 6.75 7.31 -6.87
N VAL A 42 6.67 6.54 -7.93
CA VAL A 42 6.84 5.08 -7.90
C VAL A 42 8.23 4.73 -8.40
N THR A 43 8.96 3.94 -7.61
CA THR A 43 10.24 3.38 -8.02
C THR A 43 10.15 1.86 -8.10
N LYS A 44 10.85 1.28 -9.07
CA LYS A 44 11.03 -0.17 -9.21
C LYS A 44 12.49 -0.49 -9.40
N ALA A 45 13.04 -1.37 -8.55
CA ALA A 45 14.47 -1.69 -8.52
C ALA A 45 15.37 -0.43 -8.48
N GLY A 46 14.99 0.58 -7.67
CA GLY A 46 15.72 1.83 -7.49
C GLY A 46 15.57 2.86 -8.63
N LYS A 47 14.85 2.54 -9.70
CA LYS A 47 14.58 3.46 -10.81
C LYS A 47 13.18 4.06 -10.69
N THR A 48 13.06 5.37 -10.86
CA THR A 48 11.75 6.04 -10.96
C THR A 48 11.06 5.61 -12.26
N ILE A 49 9.84 5.10 -12.12
CA ILE A 49 9.00 4.65 -13.24
C ILE A 49 7.74 5.51 -13.41
N LEU A 50 7.36 6.28 -12.36
CA LEU A 50 6.24 7.21 -12.40
C LEU A 50 6.49 8.35 -11.41
N LYS A 51 6.18 9.59 -11.78
CA LYS A 51 6.10 10.75 -10.88
C LYS A 51 4.91 11.59 -11.28
N ILE A 52 3.97 11.80 -10.35
CA ILE A 52 2.68 12.45 -10.58
C ILE A 52 2.34 13.44 -9.47
N PRO A 53 1.57 14.51 -9.78
CA PRO A 53 1.02 15.39 -8.78
C PRO A 53 -0.15 14.71 -8.05
N ILE A 54 -0.37 15.09 -6.78
CA ILE A 54 -1.45 14.57 -5.96
C ILE A 54 -2.18 15.66 -5.19
N SER A 55 -3.43 15.40 -4.83
CA SER A 55 -4.15 16.13 -3.79
C SER A 55 -3.99 15.41 -2.45
N LEU A 56 -3.92 16.16 -1.37
CA LEU A 56 -3.75 15.66 -0.01
C LEU A 56 -5.01 15.90 0.84
N GLY A 57 -4.94 15.55 2.11
CA GLY A 57 -5.90 15.97 3.11
C GLY A 57 -6.00 17.48 3.21
N PHE A 58 -7.17 18.02 3.57
CA PHE A 58 -7.43 19.48 3.61
C PHE A 58 -6.56 20.24 4.64
N GLU A 59 -5.97 19.54 5.61
CA GLU A 59 -4.96 20.05 6.54
C GLU A 59 -3.62 19.32 6.29
N PRO A 60 -2.85 19.67 5.24
CA PRO A 60 -1.73 18.84 4.78
C PRO A 60 -0.52 18.88 5.72
N GLU A 61 -0.37 19.90 6.57
CA GLU A 61 0.83 20.07 7.39
C GLU A 61 0.87 19.16 8.61
N GLY A 62 2.00 18.50 8.80
CA GLY A 62 2.26 17.58 9.90
C GLY A 62 1.56 16.23 9.77
N PRO A 63 1.89 15.27 10.66
CA PRO A 63 1.37 13.92 10.61
C PRO A 63 -0.07 13.83 11.08
N LYS A 64 -0.82 12.88 10.50
CA LYS A 64 -2.15 12.51 11.00
C LYS A 64 -2.06 11.95 12.41
N LYS A 65 -2.94 12.44 13.31
CA LYS A 65 -2.95 12.05 14.71
C LYS A 65 -4.29 11.51 15.18
N GLU A 66 -5.40 11.93 14.55
CA GLU A 66 -6.73 11.52 14.95
C GLU A 66 -7.72 11.53 13.79
N GLU A 67 -8.83 10.84 13.96
CA GLU A 67 -9.92 10.84 13.00
C GLU A 67 -10.48 12.25 12.82
N GLY A 68 -10.70 12.65 11.56
CA GLY A 68 -11.28 13.96 11.25
C GLY A 68 -10.29 15.13 11.19
N ASP A 69 -9.01 14.93 11.53
CA ASP A 69 -8.00 16.01 11.51
C ASP A 69 -7.61 16.50 10.10
N GLY A 70 -8.14 15.87 9.05
CA GLY A 70 -7.88 16.27 7.66
C GLY A 70 -6.46 16.04 7.18
N LYS A 71 -5.63 15.35 7.96
CA LYS A 71 -4.21 15.17 7.66
C LYS A 71 -3.93 13.88 6.92
N THR A 72 -3.02 13.93 5.95
CA THR A 72 -2.40 12.73 5.36
C THR A 72 -1.30 12.24 6.31
N PRO A 73 -1.29 10.94 6.67
CA PRO A 73 -0.32 10.42 7.62
C PRO A 73 1.11 10.48 7.07
N GLU A 74 2.07 10.67 7.97
CA GLU A 74 3.50 10.59 7.68
C GLU A 74 4.06 9.28 8.26
N GLY A 75 5.06 8.69 7.58
CA GLY A 75 5.69 7.45 7.98
C GLY A 75 5.80 6.43 6.85
N THR A 76 6.10 5.19 7.24
CA THR A 76 6.22 4.07 6.29
C THR A 76 5.09 3.08 6.54
N TYR A 77 4.40 2.72 5.47
CA TYR A 77 3.26 1.81 5.45
C TYR A 77 3.43 0.78 4.32
N THR A 78 2.44 -0.08 4.18
CA THR A 78 2.35 -1.06 3.10
C THR A 78 1.05 -0.85 2.34
N ILE A 79 1.05 -1.02 1.04
CA ILE A 79 -0.17 -1.18 0.25
C ILE A 79 -0.68 -2.58 0.57
N ASP A 80 -1.75 -2.69 1.35
CA ASP A 80 -2.22 -3.97 1.88
C ASP A 80 -3.35 -4.60 1.06
N TYR A 81 -4.15 -3.79 0.33
CA TYR A 81 -5.08 -4.29 -0.67
C TYR A 81 -5.42 -3.25 -1.74
N GLN A 82 -5.96 -3.73 -2.85
CA GLN A 82 -6.43 -2.95 -3.99
C GLN A 82 -7.96 -3.02 -4.06
N ILE A 83 -8.60 -1.90 -4.36
CA ILE A 83 -10.05 -1.77 -4.57
C ILE A 83 -10.29 -1.46 -6.04
N PRO A 84 -10.73 -2.45 -6.85
CA PRO A 84 -10.86 -2.28 -8.31
C PRO A 84 -12.07 -1.44 -8.72
N GLU A 85 -13.04 -1.30 -7.84
CA GLU A 85 -14.26 -0.50 -8.07
C GLU A 85 -14.72 0.16 -6.78
N TRP A 86 -14.82 1.50 -6.79
CA TRP A 86 -15.21 2.31 -5.65
C TRP A 86 -15.85 3.63 -6.12
N ASP A 87 -16.45 4.40 -5.20
CA ASP A 87 -17.09 5.69 -5.48
C ASP A 87 -16.14 6.70 -6.16
N TYR A 88 -14.85 6.61 -5.84
CA TYR A 88 -13.77 7.40 -6.41
C TYR A 88 -12.92 6.57 -7.38
N TYR A 89 -13.58 5.79 -8.24
CA TYR A 89 -12.99 4.96 -9.28
C TYR A 89 -12.30 3.69 -8.74
N LYS A 90 -11.01 3.75 -8.50
CA LYS A 90 -10.17 2.66 -7.94
C LYS A 90 -9.38 3.20 -6.76
N ALA A 91 -8.90 2.31 -5.89
CA ALA A 91 -8.06 2.74 -4.79
C ALA A 91 -7.02 1.70 -4.38
N LEU A 92 -5.90 2.19 -3.81
CA LEU A 92 -4.90 1.41 -3.09
C LEU A 92 -5.02 1.79 -1.62
N HIS A 93 -5.26 0.81 -0.75
CA HIS A 93 -5.32 1.04 0.68
C HIS A 93 -3.92 0.97 1.29
N ILE A 94 -3.62 1.82 2.26
CA ILE A 94 -2.38 1.79 3.02
C ILE A 94 -2.62 1.32 4.46
N SER A 95 -1.66 0.62 5.03
CA SER A 95 -1.73 0.01 6.37
C SER A 95 -1.63 1.03 7.52
N TYR A 96 -2.32 2.17 7.38
CA TYR A 96 -2.49 3.16 8.45
C TYR A 96 -3.78 2.85 9.24
N PRO A 97 -3.81 2.98 10.57
CA PRO A 97 -2.70 3.32 11.45
C PRO A 97 -1.86 2.08 11.83
N ASN A 98 -0.57 2.27 12.07
CA ASN A 98 0.27 1.23 12.64
C ASN A 98 0.06 1.11 14.17
N LYS A 99 0.68 0.09 14.78
CA LYS A 99 0.51 -0.19 16.22
C LYS A 99 0.89 1.00 17.11
N THR A 100 1.99 1.68 16.81
CA THR A 100 2.45 2.85 17.57
C THR A 100 1.43 3.98 17.50
N GLN A 101 0.89 4.27 16.33
CA GLN A 101 -0.12 5.31 16.13
C GLN A 101 -1.43 4.99 16.84
N LEU A 102 -1.83 3.72 16.89
CA LEU A 102 -2.98 3.27 17.67
C LEU A 102 -2.77 3.49 19.18
N GLU A 103 -1.60 3.13 19.68
CA GLU A 103 -1.25 3.32 21.10
C GLU A 103 -1.20 4.81 21.50
N GLU A 104 -0.63 5.65 20.63
CA GLU A 104 -0.58 7.10 20.83
C GLU A 104 -1.98 7.74 20.81
N ALA A 105 -2.84 7.34 19.90
CA ALA A 105 -4.22 7.81 19.85
C ALA A 105 -5.00 7.39 21.12
N LYS A 106 -4.80 6.13 21.56
CA LYS A 106 -5.39 5.63 22.80
C LYS A 106 -4.93 6.43 24.05
N LYS A 107 -3.64 6.77 24.15
CA LYS A 107 -3.11 7.61 25.25
C LYS A 107 -3.76 9.00 25.27
N ARG A 108 -4.15 9.54 24.11
CA ARG A 108 -4.83 10.83 23.97
C ARG A 108 -6.36 10.72 24.07
N ASN A 109 -6.89 9.51 24.26
CA ASN A 109 -8.33 9.21 24.29
C ASN A 109 -9.07 9.66 23.03
N VAL A 110 -8.45 9.46 21.87
CA VAL A 110 -9.02 9.74 20.54
C VAL A 110 -8.94 8.52 19.64
N LYS A 111 -9.73 8.51 18.54
CA LYS A 111 -9.59 7.51 17.48
C LYS A 111 -8.48 7.93 16.53
N ALA A 112 -7.59 7.02 16.18
CA ALA A 112 -6.54 7.28 15.18
C ALA A 112 -7.10 7.61 13.79
N GLY A 113 -8.31 7.12 13.50
CA GLY A 113 -8.86 7.04 12.16
C GLY A 113 -8.28 5.86 11.38
N SER A 114 -8.82 5.61 10.19
CA SER A 114 -8.41 4.51 9.30
C SER A 114 -8.85 4.81 7.88
N GLY A 115 -8.66 3.85 6.95
CA GLY A 115 -9.17 3.97 5.59
C GLY A 115 -8.45 5.04 4.77
N ILE A 116 -7.15 5.18 4.95
CA ILE A 116 -6.34 6.07 4.12
C ILE A 116 -6.01 5.37 2.80
N LEU A 117 -6.33 6.03 1.70
CA LEU A 117 -6.25 5.51 0.35
C LEU A 117 -5.42 6.41 -0.56
N ILE A 118 -4.82 5.81 -1.59
CA ILE A 118 -4.53 6.50 -2.84
C ILE A 118 -5.70 6.18 -3.75
N HIS A 119 -6.39 7.18 -4.32
CA HIS A 119 -7.61 6.95 -5.09
C HIS A 119 -7.77 7.90 -6.27
N GLY A 120 -8.57 7.49 -7.23
CA GLY A 120 -8.95 8.33 -8.36
C GLY A 120 -10.01 9.37 -8.01
N MET A 121 -10.67 9.90 -9.03
CA MET A 121 -11.71 10.90 -8.95
C MET A 121 -13.09 10.27 -9.16
N LYS A 122 -14.14 10.86 -8.59
CA LYS A 122 -15.50 10.48 -8.98
C LYS A 122 -15.67 10.62 -10.49
N ARG A 123 -16.34 9.68 -11.11
CA ARG A 123 -16.45 9.56 -12.57
C ARG A 123 -16.88 10.88 -13.25
N HIS A 124 -17.80 11.62 -12.65
CA HIS A 124 -18.27 12.92 -13.16
C HIS A 124 -17.34 14.11 -12.84
N TRP A 125 -16.26 13.91 -12.08
CA TRP A 125 -15.24 14.91 -11.79
C TRP A 125 -13.93 14.68 -12.56
N ASN A 126 -13.82 13.59 -13.30
CA ASN A 126 -12.60 13.22 -14.02
C ASN A 126 -12.18 14.28 -15.07
N TRP A 127 -13.12 15.07 -15.58
CA TRP A 127 -12.84 16.15 -16.52
C TRP A 127 -11.99 17.29 -15.93
N PHE A 128 -11.90 17.43 -14.60
CA PHE A 128 -11.00 18.38 -13.97
C PHE A 128 -9.50 18.02 -14.20
N GLY A 129 -9.18 16.79 -14.55
CA GLY A 129 -7.79 16.34 -14.71
C GLY A 129 -6.94 16.75 -13.52
N HIS A 130 -5.74 17.28 -13.77
CA HIS A 130 -4.82 17.72 -12.72
C HIS A 130 -5.25 19.01 -11.98
N LEU A 131 -6.28 19.70 -12.40
CA LEU A 131 -6.75 20.91 -11.68
C LEU A 131 -7.14 20.60 -10.23
N HIS A 132 -7.59 19.36 -9.94
CA HIS A 132 -7.94 18.98 -8.58
C HIS A 132 -6.73 19.02 -7.63
N THR A 133 -5.48 18.90 -8.12
CA THR A 133 -4.28 18.87 -7.28
C THR A 133 -3.88 20.25 -6.74
N TYR A 134 -4.43 21.34 -7.27
CA TYR A 134 -4.23 22.66 -6.70
C TYR A 134 -4.86 22.81 -5.32
N LEU A 135 -5.92 22.04 -5.03
CA LEU A 135 -6.62 22.04 -3.75
C LEU A 135 -6.31 20.75 -2.97
N ASN A 136 -6.20 20.88 -1.65
CA ASN A 136 -6.19 19.75 -0.74
C ASN A 136 -7.62 19.55 -0.25
N TRP A 137 -8.31 18.50 -0.71
CA TRP A 137 -9.75 18.36 -0.52
C TRP A 137 -10.16 17.04 0.13
N THR A 138 -9.22 16.13 0.37
CA THR A 138 -9.54 14.85 0.97
C THR A 138 -9.56 14.93 2.51
N HIS A 139 -10.07 13.91 3.17
CA HIS A 139 -10.00 13.76 4.62
C HIS A 139 -8.74 13.04 5.11
N GLY A 140 -7.66 13.08 4.30
CA GLY A 140 -6.37 12.46 4.60
C GLY A 140 -5.89 11.46 3.55
N CYS A 141 -6.72 11.10 2.59
CA CYS A 141 -6.33 10.30 1.42
C CYS A 141 -5.43 11.10 0.46
N MET A 142 -4.88 10.41 -0.51
CA MET A 142 -4.13 10.98 -1.62
C MET A 142 -4.92 10.77 -2.90
N ALA A 143 -5.33 11.86 -3.58
CA ALA A 143 -6.11 11.76 -4.80
C ALA A 143 -5.27 12.05 -6.04
N VAL A 144 -5.50 11.26 -7.09
CA VAL A 144 -4.87 11.32 -8.40
C VAL A 144 -5.94 11.34 -9.50
N THR A 145 -5.58 11.54 -10.77
CA THR A 145 -6.52 11.34 -11.88
C THR A 145 -6.87 9.85 -12.06
N ASN A 146 -7.95 9.54 -12.78
CA ASN A 146 -8.33 8.15 -13.00
C ASN A 146 -7.32 7.42 -13.88
N GLU A 147 -6.75 8.10 -14.86
CA GLU A 147 -5.68 7.58 -15.74
C GLU A 147 -4.42 7.24 -14.94
N GLU A 148 -4.03 8.11 -14.00
CA GLU A 148 -2.89 7.85 -13.11
C GLU A 148 -3.20 6.72 -12.13
N MET A 149 -4.46 6.61 -11.69
CA MET A 149 -4.87 5.51 -10.83
C MET A 149 -4.79 4.15 -11.54
N ASP A 150 -5.09 4.10 -12.85
CA ASP A 150 -4.89 2.90 -13.65
C ASP A 150 -3.42 2.49 -13.70
N LEU A 151 -2.50 3.43 -13.94
CA LEU A 151 -1.06 3.19 -13.89
C LEU A 151 -0.61 2.69 -12.52
N LEU A 152 -1.07 3.33 -11.45
CA LEU A 152 -0.74 2.91 -10.08
C LEU A 152 -1.24 1.50 -9.78
N PHE A 153 -2.43 1.15 -10.26
CA PHE A 153 -3.03 -0.17 -10.05
C PHE A 153 -2.21 -1.29 -10.71
N GLU A 154 -1.61 -1.02 -11.87
CA GLU A 154 -0.73 -1.95 -12.59
C GLU A 154 0.68 -2.02 -11.99
N MET A 155 1.24 -0.86 -11.60
CA MET A 155 2.65 -0.75 -11.22
C MET A 155 2.91 -1.05 -9.74
N VAL A 156 1.90 -0.91 -8.87
CA VAL A 156 2.04 -1.00 -7.41
C VAL A 156 1.29 -2.23 -6.89
N PRO A 157 1.94 -3.40 -6.84
CA PRO A 157 1.31 -4.61 -6.31
C PRO A 157 1.09 -4.51 -4.80
N VAL A 158 0.13 -5.29 -4.29
CA VAL A 158 -0.06 -5.51 -2.85
C VAL A 158 1.24 -6.00 -2.22
N GLY A 159 1.58 -5.48 -1.03
CA GLY A 159 2.85 -5.70 -0.36
C GLY A 159 3.91 -4.63 -0.65
N SER A 160 3.68 -3.73 -1.61
CA SER A 160 4.60 -2.60 -1.88
C SER A 160 4.67 -1.67 -0.68
N LYS A 161 5.88 -1.19 -0.38
CA LYS A 161 6.07 -0.16 0.66
C LYS A 161 5.66 1.21 0.14
N ILE A 162 5.06 2.02 1.01
CA ILE A 162 4.80 3.43 0.77
C ILE A 162 5.43 4.26 1.90
N ARG A 163 6.20 5.27 1.53
CA ARG A 163 6.82 6.24 2.45
C ARG A 163 6.24 7.61 2.19
N ILE A 164 5.68 8.21 3.23
CA ILE A 164 5.04 9.53 3.18
C ILE A 164 5.85 10.47 4.07
N GLU A 165 6.40 11.51 3.45
CA GLU A 165 7.27 12.51 4.07
C GLU A 165 6.62 13.90 4.01
N PRO A 166 7.01 14.80 4.93
CA PRO A 166 6.59 16.21 4.93
C PRO A 166 6.82 16.95 3.62
#